data_d79974a81a7dd983cd5c4e54bd9e36a4
#
_entry.id   d79974a81a7dd983cd5c4e54bd9e36a4
#
_cell.length_a   1.000
_cell.length_b   1.000
_cell.length_c   1.000
_cell.angle_alpha   90.00
_cell.angle_beta   90.00
_cell.angle_gamma   90.00
#
_symmetry.space_group_name_H-M   'P 1'
#
loop_
_entity.id
_entity.type
_entity.pdbx_description
1 polymer ?
#
loop_
_entity_poly.entity_id
_entity_poly.type
_entity_poly.pdbx_seq_one_letter_code
_entity_poly.pdbx_strand_id
1 'polypeptide(L)'
;EFLSLKGYTPNGSPTGIGGDDKCGVFIALELLRALPKVKVGLFVSEETGCHGSSKCDINFLNDVGYAVQFDAPGNNLITEVCSGTRLYEKDGDFINKALPLFNETMGVNADPQSHPYTDVSQIKRKGDFSCINFSCGYYNMHTENEFVVVDDVNRAIEFSIKLVNRLENKKYVY
;
A
#
# COMPACT_ATOMS: atom_id res chain seq x y z
N GLU A 1 17.31 2.64 18.83
CA GLU A 1 17.23 1.35 18.07
C GLU A 1 15.78 1.18 17.60
N PHE A 2 15.61 0.87 16.32
CA PHE A 2 14.28 0.56 15.78
C PHE A 2 13.97 -0.92 16.07
N LEU A 3 12.73 -1.21 16.49
CA LEU A 3 12.27 -2.57 16.65
C LEU A 3 12.08 -3.18 15.25
N SER A 4 12.87 -4.22 14.95
CA SER A 4 12.75 -4.96 13.69
C SER A 4 12.45 -6.44 13.93
N LEU A 5 11.64 -7.03 13.05
CA LEU A 5 11.29 -8.44 13.05
C LEU A 5 12.03 -9.13 11.91
N LYS A 6 12.59 -10.32 12.16
CA LYS A 6 13.27 -11.17 11.19
C LYS A 6 12.73 -12.60 11.26
N GLY A 7 12.77 -13.29 10.12
CA GLY A 7 12.40 -14.70 10.05
C GLY A 7 13.60 -15.63 10.29
N TYR A 8 13.35 -16.72 10.99
CA TYR A 8 14.32 -17.80 11.19
C TYR A 8 13.64 -19.16 11.04
N THR A 9 14.32 -20.08 10.42
CA THR A 9 13.91 -21.50 10.38
C THR A 9 14.07 -22.15 11.75
N PRO A 10 13.47 -23.30 12.02
CA PRO A 10 13.63 -24.01 13.30
C PRO A 10 15.07 -24.36 13.66
N ASN A 11 15.97 -24.47 12.69
CA ASN A 11 17.41 -24.71 12.90
C ASN A 11 18.22 -23.44 13.09
N GLY A 12 17.58 -22.25 13.13
CA GLY A 12 18.22 -20.96 13.38
C GLY A 12 18.80 -20.26 12.14
N SER A 13 18.60 -20.80 10.93
CA SER A 13 19.04 -20.13 9.71
C SER A 13 18.11 -18.97 9.36
N PRO A 14 18.60 -17.82 8.83
CA PRO A 14 17.75 -16.75 8.33
C PRO A 14 16.79 -17.24 7.24
N THR A 15 15.60 -16.67 7.21
CA THR A 15 14.60 -16.89 6.15
C THR A 15 13.75 -15.63 5.97
N GLY A 16 13.14 -15.44 4.80
CA GLY A 16 12.18 -14.38 4.58
C GLY A 16 11.03 -14.46 5.59
N ILE A 17 10.69 -13.33 6.20
CA ILE A 17 9.58 -13.24 7.16
C ILE A 17 8.22 -13.13 6.44
N GLY A 18 8.22 -12.80 5.13
CA GLY A 18 7.02 -12.51 4.34
C GLY A 18 6.40 -11.17 4.74
N GLY A 19 7.24 -10.16 5.02
CA GLY A 19 6.82 -8.78 5.20
C GLY A 19 6.11 -8.27 3.96
N ASP A 20 6.60 -8.68 2.82
CA ASP A 20 5.98 -8.63 1.50
C ASP A 20 4.98 -9.81 1.33
N ASP A 21 3.63 -9.64 1.40
CA ASP A 21 3.00 -8.37 1.83
C ASP A 21 2.14 -8.57 3.10
N LYS A 22 2.66 -9.24 4.13
CA LYS A 22 1.95 -9.34 5.41
C LYS A 22 1.83 -7.98 6.12
N CYS A 23 2.73 -7.02 5.81
CA CYS A 23 2.63 -5.66 6.34
C CYS A 23 1.37 -4.98 5.84
N GLY A 24 1.09 -4.99 4.54
CA GLY A 24 -0.12 -4.43 3.96
C GLY A 24 -1.39 -5.15 4.43
N VAL A 25 -1.34 -6.49 4.55
CA VAL A 25 -2.46 -7.25 5.14
C VAL A 25 -2.74 -6.79 6.57
N PHE A 26 -1.72 -6.63 7.40
CA PHE A 26 -1.88 -6.17 8.78
C PHE A 26 -2.45 -4.76 8.84
N ILE A 27 -1.92 -3.83 8.04
CA ILE A 27 -2.44 -2.47 7.92
C ILE A 27 -3.94 -2.50 7.53
N ALA A 28 -4.30 -3.29 6.51
CA ALA A 28 -5.69 -3.42 6.08
C ALA A 28 -6.63 -3.92 7.19
N LEU A 29 -6.18 -4.88 8.01
CA LEU A 29 -6.95 -5.39 9.14
C LEU A 29 -7.12 -4.34 10.25
N GLU A 30 -6.09 -3.54 10.53
CA GLU A 30 -6.20 -2.42 11.48
C GLU A 30 -7.15 -1.32 10.97
N LEU A 31 -7.16 -1.05 9.66
CA LEU A 31 -8.12 -0.12 9.07
C LEU A 31 -9.57 -0.62 9.16
N LEU A 32 -9.81 -1.93 9.00
CA LEU A 32 -11.13 -2.53 9.22
C LEU A 32 -11.64 -2.35 10.67
N ARG A 33 -10.71 -2.32 11.64
CA ARG A 33 -11.04 -2.09 13.05
C ARG A 33 -11.30 -0.62 13.36
N ALA A 34 -10.52 0.27 12.73
CA ALA A 34 -10.50 1.69 13.07
C ALA A 34 -11.54 2.53 12.31
N LEU A 35 -11.93 2.10 11.10
CA LEU A 35 -12.75 2.91 10.21
C LEU A 35 -14.18 2.34 10.07
N PRO A 36 -15.20 3.19 10.16
CA PRO A 36 -16.59 2.74 10.09
C PRO A 36 -17.03 2.34 8.66
N LYS A 37 -16.30 2.79 7.64
CA LYS A 37 -16.62 2.53 6.23
C LYS A 37 -15.35 2.35 5.43
N VAL A 38 -14.99 1.12 5.15
CA VAL A 38 -13.85 0.74 4.32
C VAL A 38 -14.16 -0.59 3.61
N LYS A 39 -13.65 -0.75 2.39
CA LYS A 39 -13.63 -2.03 1.68
C LYS A 39 -12.17 -2.49 1.62
N VAL A 40 -11.92 -3.75 1.90
CA VAL A 40 -10.59 -4.35 1.81
C VAL A 40 -10.63 -5.50 0.81
N GLY A 41 -9.70 -5.49 -0.13
CA GLY A 41 -9.43 -6.60 -1.05
C GLY A 41 -8.08 -7.22 -0.69
N LEU A 42 -8.05 -8.51 -0.36
CA LEU A 42 -6.83 -9.29 -0.21
C LEU A 42 -6.74 -10.22 -1.42
N PHE A 43 -5.76 -9.98 -2.27
CA PHE A 43 -5.62 -10.71 -3.52
C PHE A 43 -4.53 -11.78 -3.43
N VAL A 44 -4.68 -12.83 -4.22
CA VAL A 44 -3.72 -13.93 -4.33
C VAL A 44 -2.92 -13.81 -5.63
N SER A 45 -1.71 -14.41 -5.63
CA SER A 45 -0.88 -14.50 -6.83
C SER A 45 -0.49 -13.14 -7.40
N GLU A 46 -0.16 -12.18 -6.53
CA GLU A 46 0.42 -10.90 -6.92
C GLU A 46 1.75 -11.13 -7.63
N GLU A 47 2.68 -11.83 -7.00
CA GLU A 47 4.05 -12.14 -7.44
C GLU A 47 4.15 -12.87 -8.79
N THR A 48 3.07 -13.46 -9.24
CA THR A 48 2.99 -14.19 -10.53
C THR A 48 2.19 -13.45 -11.59
N GLY A 49 1.91 -12.15 -11.38
CA GLY A 49 1.25 -11.27 -12.34
C GLY A 49 -0.12 -10.76 -11.93
N CYS A 50 -0.36 -10.53 -10.64
CA CYS A 50 -1.58 -9.92 -10.10
C CYS A 50 -2.86 -10.66 -10.51
N HIS A 51 -2.82 -12.01 -10.52
CA HIS A 51 -3.93 -12.83 -11.04
C HIS A 51 -5.22 -12.66 -10.22
N GLY A 52 -5.11 -12.45 -8.90
CA GLY A 52 -6.27 -12.24 -8.03
C GLY A 52 -6.96 -10.92 -8.33
N SER A 53 -6.24 -9.82 -8.31
CA SER A 53 -6.80 -8.48 -8.56
C SER A 53 -7.30 -8.29 -9.98
N SER A 54 -6.67 -8.96 -10.96
CA SER A 54 -7.16 -8.94 -12.35
C SER A 54 -8.57 -9.52 -12.51
N LYS A 55 -9.00 -10.36 -11.56
CA LYS A 55 -10.33 -10.99 -11.51
C LYS A 55 -11.27 -10.33 -10.51
N CYS A 56 -10.84 -9.23 -9.87
CA CYS A 56 -11.70 -8.49 -8.95
C CYS A 56 -13.04 -8.14 -9.61
N ASP A 57 -14.15 -8.46 -8.92
CA ASP A 57 -15.47 -8.10 -9.40
C ASP A 57 -15.61 -6.57 -9.41
N ILE A 58 -15.97 -6.01 -10.56
CA ILE A 58 -16.19 -4.58 -10.73
C ILE A 58 -17.27 -4.04 -9.78
N ASN A 59 -18.26 -4.86 -9.44
CA ASN A 59 -19.31 -4.48 -8.49
C ASN A 59 -18.76 -4.23 -7.08
N PHE A 60 -17.64 -4.88 -6.72
CA PHE A 60 -16.98 -4.60 -5.45
C PHE A 60 -16.44 -3.15 -5.40
N LEU A 61 -16.11 -2.58 -6.56
CA LEU A 61 -15.59 -1.22 -6.69
C LEU A 61 -16.69 -0.15 -6.74
N ASN A 62 -17.96 -0.52 -6.77
CA ASN A 62 -19.06 0.42 -6.66
C ASN A 62 -18.92 1.20 -5.34
N ASP A 63 -19.21 2.49 -5.37
CA ASP A 63 -19.09 3.43 -4.24
C ASP A 63 -17.66 3.67 -3.72
N VAL A 64 -16.62 3.17 -4.43
CA VAL A 64 -15.24 3.48 -4.10
C VAL A 64 -14.89 4.88 -4.62
N GLY A 65 -14.42 5.73 -3.72
CA GLY A 65 -13.97 7.08 -4.06
C GLY A 65 -12.51 7.17 -4.47
N TYR A 66 -11.68 6.27 -3.92
CA TYR A 66 -10.26 6.10 -4.19
C TYR A 66 -9.78 4.75 -3.66
N ALA A 67 -8.65 4.26 -4.13
CA ALA A 67 -8.03 3.04 -3.62
C ALA A 67 -6.59 3.28 -3.15
N VAL A 68 -6.25 2.69 -2.01
CA VAL A 68 -4.91 2.75 -1.42
C VAL A 68 -4.40 1.32 -1.23
N GLN A 69 -3.18 1.08 -1.65
CA GLN A 69 -2.45 -0.17 -1.42
C GLN A 69 -1.24 0.11 -0.54
N PHE A 70 -0.84 -0.85 0.26
CA PHE A 70 0.37 -0.85 1.06
C PHE A 70 1.17 -2.10 0.69
N ASP A 71 1.95 -2.00 -0.38
CA ASP A 71 2.73 -3.09 -0.96
C ASP A 71 3.92 -2.48 -1.72
N ALA A 72 4.68 -1.67 -0.99
CA ALA A 72 5.94 -1.14 -1.45
C ALA A 72 6.98 -1.21 -0.33
N PRO A 73 8.25 -1.54 -0.65
CA PRO A 73 9.29 -1.68 0.36
C PRO A 73 9.67 -0.35 1.02
N GLY A 74 10.30 -0.45 2.17
CA GLY A 74 10.82 0.71 2.89
C GLY A 74 9.73 1.55 3.54
N ASN A 75 10.00 2.84 3.66
CA ASN A 75 9.11 3.81 4.30
C ASN A 75 8.95 5.13 3.52
N ASN A 76 9.50 5.24 2.31
CA ASN A 76 9.55 6.49 1.55
C ASN A 76 9.16 6.35 0.07
N LEU A 77 8.60 5.23 -0.34
CA LEU A 77 8.19 5.01 -1.72
C LEU A 77 6.70 5.28 -1.91
N ILE A 78 6.38 6.00 -2.97
CA ILE A 78 5.01 6.23 -3.45
C ILE A 78 4.97 5.86 -4.93
N THR A 79 3.99 5.05 -5.34
CA THR A 79 3.85 4.66 -6.74
C THR A 79 2.93 5.64 -7.47
N GLU A 80 3.47 6.33 -8.47
CA GLU A 80 2.72 7.21 -9.39
C GLU A 80 2.26 6.47 -10.65
N VAL A 81 3.15 5.64 -11.20
CA VAL A 81 2.90 4.86 -12.42
C VAL A 81 3.16 3.40 -12.13
N CYS A 82 2.25 2.52 -12.49
CA CYS A 82 2.39 1.09 -12.32
C CYS A 82 2.06 0.36 -13.61
N SER A 83 2.99 -0.47 -14.12
CA SER A 83 2.82 -1.18 -15.40
C SER A 83 2.40 -0.24 -16.55
N GLY A 84 2.98 0.95 -16.62
CA GLY A 84 2.63 1.98 -17.61
C GLY A 84 1.27 2.65 -17.39
N THR A 85 0.53 2.29 -16.35
CA THR A 85 -0.74 2.92 -15.97
C THR A 85 -0.49 3.98 -14.91
N ARG A 86 -0.85 5.23 -15.18
CA ARG A 86 -0.83 6.30 -14.18
C ARG A 86 -1.97 6.09 -13.19
N LEU A 87 -1.66 6.14 -11.90
CA LEU A 87 -2.60 5.78 -10.84
C LEU A 87 -3.49 6.95 -10.39
N TYR A 88 -3.00 8.17 -10.49
CA TYR A 88 -3.70 9.39 -10.10
C TYR A 88 -3.27 10.58 -10.98
N GLU A 89 -4.04 11.65 -10.97
CA GLU A 89 -3.71 12.88 -11.68
C GLU A 89 -2.48 13.54 -11.04
N LYS A 90 -1.46 13.81 -11.86
CA LYS A 90 -0.27 14.54 -11.42
C LYS A 90 -0.68 15.93 -10.99
N ASP A 91 -0.19 16.37 -9.84
CA ASP A 91 -0.54 17.66 -9.22
C ASP A 91 -2.04 17.82 -8.90
N GLY A 92 -2.82 16.72 -8.95
CA GLY A 92 -4.24 16.72 -8.61
C GLY A 92 -4.53 16.80 -7.11
N ASP A 93 -5.78 17.08 -6.76
CA ASP A 93 -6.23 17.24 -5.36
C ASP A 93 -5.92 16.00 -4.49
N PHE A 94 -5.99 14.80 -5.07
CA PHE A 94 -5.71 13.54 -4.37
C PHE A 94 -4.26 13.49 -3.86
N ILE A 95 -3.28 13.63 -4.75
CA ILE A 95 -1.86 13.54 -4.39
C ILE A 95 -1.40 14.75 -3.57
N ASN A 96 -1.94 15.94 -3.84
CA ASN A 96 -1.63 17.16 -3.09
C ASN A 96 -2.09 17.08 -1.61
N LYS A 97 -3.04 16.20 -1.30
CA LYS A 97 -3.45 15.89 0.07
C LYS A 97 -2.66 14.72 0.66
N ALA A 98 -2.38 13.69 -0.15
CA ALA A 98 -1.76 12.44 0.31
C ALA A 98 -0.25 12.58 0.56
N LEU A 99 0.50 13.16 -0.38
CA LEU A 99 1.95 13.22 -0.32
C LEU A 99 2.49 14.03 0.88
N PRO A 100 2.01 15.24 1.16
CA PRO A 100 2.49 15.98 2.33
C PRO A 100 2.18 15.27 3.65
N LEU A 101 1.01 14.64 3.74
CA LEU A 101 0.60 13.89 4.93
C LEU A 101 1.45 12.63 5.14
N PHE A 102 1.78 11.93 4.04
CA PHE A 102 2.68 10.79 4.08
C PHE A 102 4.06 11.21 4.59
N ASN A 103 4.63 12.25 3.99
CA ASN A 103 5.94 12.77 4.37
C ASN A 103 6.00 13.19 5.85
N GLU A 104 4.98 13.91 6.30
CA GLU A 104 4.86 14.32 7.71
C GLU A 104 4.78 13.11 8.66
N THR A 105 3.91 12.14 8.35
CA THR A 105 3.66 11.02 9.26
C THR A 105 4.80 10.01 9.26
N MET A 106 5.38 9.72 8.09
CA MET A 106 6.52 8.81 7.97
C MET A 106 7.85 9.46 8.38
N GLY A 107 7.92 10.79 8.43
CA GLY A 107 9.15 11.53 8.72
C GLY A 107 10.16 11.46 7.57
N VAL A 108 9.69 11.49 6.32
CA VAL A 108 10.49 11.30 5.11
C VAL A 108 10.24 12.41 4.08
N ASN A 109 10.98 12.38 3.00
CA ASN A 109 10.70 13.17 1.80
C ASN A 109 10.56 12.19 0.63
N ALA A 110 9.36 11.64 0.47
CA ALA A 110 9.07 10.67 -0.56
C ALA A 110 8.96 11.33 -1.94
N ASP A 111 9.44 10.62 -2.95
CA ASP A 111 9.35 11.02 -4.34
C ASP A 111 8.49 9.99 -5.10
N PRO A 112 7.42 10.42 -5.80
CA PRO A 112 6.59 9.52 -6.60
C PRO A 112 7.40 8.82 -7.70
N GLN A 113 7.29 7.50 -7.78
CA GLN A 113 8.09 6.66 -8.66
C GLN A 113 7.23 5.74 -9.54
N SER A 114 7.86 5.17 -10.56
CA SER A 114 7.27 4.08 -11.33
C SER A 114 7.59 2.74 -10.68
N HIS A 115 6.58 1.86 -10.64
CA HIS A 115 6.69 0.49 -10.16
C HIS A 115 6.40 -0.51 -11.29
N PRO A 116 7.09 -1.65 -11.38
CA PRO A 116 6.89 -2.59 -12.50
C PRO A 116 5.47 -3.14 -12.57
N TYR A 117 4.94 -3.69 -11.50
CA TYR A 117 3.54 -4.10 -11.38
C TYR A 117 3.18 -4.29 -9.90
N THR A 118 1.91 -4.10 -9.58
CA THR A 118 1.29 -4.47 -8.32
C THR A 118 -0.23 -4.43 -8.46
N ASP A 119 -0.97 -5.02 -7.55
CA ASP A 119 -2.42 -5.22 -7.60
C ASP A 119 -3.22 -3.94 -7.89
N VAL A 120 -2.80 -2.81 -7.34
CA VAL A 120 -3.49 -1.52 -7.52
C VAL A 120 -3.60 -1.10 -8.98
N SER A 121 -2.67 -1.53 -9.85
CA SER A 121 -2.76 -1.25 -11.29
C SER A 121 -3.95 -1.95 -11.94
N GLN A 122 -4.30 -3.14 -11.48
CA GLN A 122 -5.48 -3.88 -11.96
C GLN A 122 -6.77 -3.23 -11.49
N ILE A 123 -6.78 -2.71 -10.26
CA ILE A 123 -7.91 -1.96 -9.70
C ILE A 123 -8.10 -0.65 -10.47
N LYS A 124 -7.01 0.09 -10.76
CA LYS A 124 -7.05 1.33 -11.53
C LYS A 124 -7.64 1.13 -12.93
N ARG A 125 -7.33 0.03 -13.59
CA ARG A 125 -7.89 -0.28 -14.93
C ARG A 125 -9.39 -0.56 -14.94
N LYS A 126 -9.98 -0.83 -13.77
CA LYS A 126 -11.41 -1.14 -13.62
C LYS A 126 -12.21 0.02 -13.03
N GLY A 127 -11.56 0.92 -12.31
CA GLY A 127 -12.21 2.06 -11.64
C GLY A 127 -11.84 3.39 -12.27
N ASP A 128 -12.77 4.34 -12.21
CA ASP A 128 -12.61 5.73 -12.64
C ASP A 128 -12.21 6.66 -11.48
N PHE A 129 -11.40 6.15 -10.56
CA PHE A 129 -10.96 6.86 -9.37
C PHE A 129 -9.44 6.78 -9.20
N SER A 130 -8.87 7.70 -8.45
CA SER A 130 -7.46 7.72 -8.12
C SER A 130 -7.06 6.52 -7.27
N CYS A 131 -5.93 5.93 -7.61
CA CYS A 131 -5.31 4.82 -6.89
C CYS A 131 -3.89 5.21 -6.47
N ILE A 132 -3.32 4.55 -5.47
CA ILE A 132 -1.95 4.80 -5.02
C ILE A 132 -1.42 3.57 -4.27
N ASN A 133 -0.10 3.36 -4.32
CA ASN A 133 0.60 2.36 -3.50
C ASN A 133 1.68 3.06 -2.68
N PHE A 134 1.78 2.72 -1.39
CA PHE A 134 2.73 3.28 -0.43
C PHE A 134 3.63 2.21 0.18
N SER A 135 4.82 2.62 0.60
CA SER A 135 5.68 1.83 1.48
C SER A 135 4.98 1.44 2.78
N CYS A 136 5.29 0.26 3.29
CA CYS A 136 4.66 -0.29 4.49
C CYS A 136 5.61 -0.95 5.48
N GLY A 137 6.91 -0.71 5.39
CA GLY A 137 7.86 -1.05 6.45
C GLY A 137 8.52 -2.42 6.34
N TYR A 138 8.44 -3.13 5.21
CA TYR A 138 9.28 -4.29 4.93
C TYR A 138 10.50 -3.90 4.09
N TYR A 139 11.58 -4.64 4.25
CA TYR A 139 12.88 -4.36 3.63
C TYR A 139 13.52 -5.66 3.16
N ASN A 140 14.38 -5.57 2.14
CA ASN A 140 15.10 -6.71 1.57
C ASN A 140 14.17 -7.86 1.13
N MET A 141 12.99 -7.50 0.59
CA MET A 141 12.00 -8.45 0.09
C MET A 141 12.63 -9.48 -0.85
N HIS A 142 12.02 -10.65 -0.95
CA HIS A 142 12.44 -11.77 -1.81
C HIS A 142 13.84 -12.32 -1.46
N THR A 143 14.32 -12.08 -0.23
CA THR A 143 15.60 -12.63 0.26
C THR A 143 15.44 -13.28 1.63
N GLU A 144 16.43 -14.10 2.02
CA GLU A 144 16.53 -14.65 3.37
C GLU A 144 16.81 -13.57 4.44
N ASN A 145 17.23 -12.39 4.03
CA ASN A 145 17.55 -11.26 4.91
C ASN A 145 16.38 -10.25 5.00
N GLU A 146 15.19 -10.63 4.56
CA GLU A 146 14.00 -9.80 4.70
C GLU A 146 13.72 -9.50 6.17
N PHE A 147 13.33 -8.26 6.43
CA PHE A 147 12.94 -7.82 7.78
C PHE A 147 11.85 -6.76 7.72
N VAL A 148 11.17 -6.59 8.84
CA VAL A 148 10.10 -5.60 9.02
C VAL A 148 10.51 -4.63 10.12
N VAL A 149 10.36 -3.33 9.88
CA VAL A 149 10.49 -2.28 10.90
C VAL A 149 9.11 -1.96 11.45
N VAL A 150 8.89 -2.33 12.71
CA VAL A 150 7.57 -2.22 13.37
C VAL A 150 7.08 -0.77 13.44
N ASP A 151 7.98 0.17 13.68
CA ASP A 151 7.64 1.59 13.74
C ASP A 151 7.15 2.14 12.39
N ASP A 152 7.73 1.67 11.27
CA ASP A 152 7.29 2.09 9.94
C ASP A 152 5.89 1.54 9.61
N VAL A 153 5.60 0.29 10.00
CA VAL A 153 4.25 -0.29 9.87
C VAL A 153 3.23 0.49 10.70
N ASN A 154 3.56 0.83 11.95
CA ASN A 154 2.68 1.60 12.82
C ASN A 154 2.42 3.01 12.26
N ARG A 155 3.44 3.67 11.71
CA ARG A 155 3.30 4.97 11.04
C ARG A 155 2.44 4.87 9.78
N ALA A 156 2.56 3.78 9.01
CA ALA A 156 1.71 3.54 7.85
C ALA A 156 0.23 3.38 8.24
N ILE A 157 -0.07 2.72 9.37
CA ILE A 157 -1.42 2.64 9.93
C ILE A 157 -1.92 4.03 10.33
N GLU A 158 -1.12 4.79 11.07
CA GLU A 158 -1.46 6.15 11.50
C GLU A 158 -1.72 7.07 10.30
N PHE A 159 -0.82 7.03 9.31
CA PHE A 159 -0.98 7.73 8.04
C PHE A 159 -2.30 7.38 7.36
N SER A 160 -2.62 6.10 7.26
CA SER A 160 -3.82 5.61 6.59
C SER A 160 -5.10 6.16 7.21
N ILE A 161 -5.19 6.16 8.54
CA ILE A 161 -6.33 6.71 9.28
C ILE A 161 -6.45 8.22 9.04
N LYS A 162 -5.33 8.95 9.11
CA LYS A 162 -5.28 10.39 8.83
C LYS A 162 -5.67 10.69 7.39
N LEU A 163 -5.21 9.86 6.43
CA LEU A 163 -5.51 10.02 5.01
C LEU A 163 -7.00 9.90 4.73
N VAL A 164 -7.66 8.87 5.28
CA VAL A 164 -9.12 8.70 5.11
C VAL A 164 -9.88 9.90 5.66
N ASN A 165 -9.49 10.41 6.81
CA ASN A 165 -10.11 11.62 7.37
C ASN A 165 -9.88 12.86 6.50
N ARG A 166 -8.70 13.00 5.88
CA ARG A 166 -8.36 14.12 5.00
C ARG A 166 -9.03 14.05 3.63
N LEU A 167 -9.18 12.85 3.08
CA LEU A 167 -9.81 12.63 1.78
C LEU A 167 -11.33 12.58 1.88
N GLU A 168 -11.87 12.31 3.05
CA GLU A 168 -13.30 12.19 3.32
C GLU A 168 -13.98 11.15 2.40
N ASN A 169 -15.32 11.19 2.30
CA ASN A 169 -16.10 10.34 1.39
C ASN A 169 -16.19 10.94 -0.03
N LYS A 170 -15.12 11.56 -0.51
CA LYS A 170 -15.08 12.17 -1.83
C LYS A 170 -14.59 11.16 -2.87
N LYS A 171 -15.16 11.20 -4.07
CA LYS A 171 -14.62 10.49 -5.23
C LYS A 171 -13.57 11.35 -5.93
N TYR A 172 -12.38 10.83 -6.05
CA TYR A 172 -11.26 11.44 -6.76
C TYR A 172 -11.17 10.83 -8.16
N VAL A 173 -12.00 11.34 -9.06
CA VAL A 173 -12.09 10.85 -10.45
C VAL A 173 -10.77 11.08 -11.18
N TYR A 174 -10.29 10.03 -11.86
CA TYR A 174 -9.10 10.09 -12.72
C TYR A 174 -9.09 8.93 -13.72
#